data_ff96f86679c83e3d79360f4cbe161f94
#
_entry.id   ff96f86679c83e3d79360f4cbe161f94
#
_cell.length_a   1.000
_cell.length_b   1.000
_cell.length_c   1.000
_cell.angle_alpha   90.00
_cell.angle_beta   90.00
_cell.angle_gamma   90.00
#
_symmetry.space_group_name_H-M   'P 1'
#
loop_
_entity.id
_entity.type
_entity.pdbx_description
1 polymer ?
#
loop_
_entity_poly.entity_id
_entity_poly.type
_entity_poly.pdbx_seq_one_letter_code
_entity_poly.pdbx_strand_id
1 'polypeptide(L)'
;MERFTQKKTSQERKYVLGEQEITQNPYGYTGAAVDRLGVFEDVFEDLIAAQERLAAQLEELRLQGKTKSYQFRELMGKKLVNSNVLSLLRTYGIQ
;
A
#
# COMPACT_ATOMS: atom_id res chain seq x y z
N MET A 1 -16.43 -4.70 0.51
CA MET A 1 -15.79 -4.12 1.72
C MET A 1 -16.64 -2.95 2.18
N GLU A 2 -17.01 -2.94 3.42
CA GLU A 2 -17.71 -1.80 4.00
C GLU A 2 -16.74 -0.67 4.32
N ARG A 3 -17.19 0.55 4.10
CA ARG A 3 -16.42 1.74 4.42
C ARG A 3 -16.61 2.09 5.89
N PHE A 4 -15.55 2.59 6.51
CA PHE A 4 -15.64 3.25 7.80
C PHE A 4 -15.89 4.75 7.66
N THR A 5 -15.46 5.33 6.55
CA THR A 5 -15.58 6.78 6.32
C THR A 5 -16.81 7.09 5.49
N GLN A 6 -17.35 8.29 5.69
CA GLN A 6 -18.43 8.84 4.87
C GLN A 6 -17.98 10.18 4.31
N LYS A 7 -18.35 10.43 3.06
CA LYS A 7 -18.03 11.72 2.44
C LYS A 7 -18.95 12.80 2.97
N LYS A 8 -18.39 13.91 3.38
CA LYS A 8 -19.16 15.13 3.60
C LYS A 8 -19.34 15.86 2.28
N THR A 9 -20.54 16.39 2.05
CA THR A 9 -20.85 17.17 0.86
C THR A 9 -20.34 18.60 0.93
N SER A 10 -19.44 18.89 1.86
CA SER A 10 -18.86 20.22 1.99
C SER A 10 -17.74 20.42 0.97
N GLN A 11 -17.33 21.66 0.80
CA GLN A 11 -16.38 22.10 -0.23
C GLN A 11 -15.00 21.51 -0.11
N GLU A 12 -14.64 20.90 1.02
CA GLU A 12 -13.27 20.51 1.30
C GLU A 12 -13.03 19.01 1.31
N ARG A 13 -13.77 18.23 0.56
CA ARG A 13 -13.52 16.79 0.41
C ARG A 13 -13.13 16.09 1.72
N LYS A 14 -13.82 16.41 2.79
CA LYS A 14 -13.53 15.80 4.08
C LYS A 14 -14.35 14.52 4.26
N TYR A 15 -13.73 13.60 4.94
CA TYR A 15 -14.36 12.34 5.33
C TYR A 15 -14.62 12.39 6.83
N VAL A 16 -15.63 11.66 7.27
CA VAL A 16 -15.93 11.53 8.69
C VAL A 16 -16.02 10.06 9.04
N LEU A 17 -15.72 9.76 10.29
CA LEU A 17 -15.96 8.43 10.88
C LEU A 17 -17.16 8.54 11.82
N GLY A 18 -17.92 7.42 11.93
CA GLY A 18 -18.91 7.30 12.98
C GLY A 18 -18.23 7.18 14.34
N GLU A 19 -18.89 7.62 15.38
CA GLU A 19 -18.35 7.58 16.74
C GLU A 19 -18.01 6.18 17.22
N GLN A 20 -18.67 5.17 16.69
CA GLN A 20 -18.45 3.78 17.07
C GLN A 20 -17.15 3.20 16.54
N GLU A 21 -16.53 3.86 15.56
CA GLU A 21 -15.38 3.33 14.85
C GLU A 21 -14.06 3.70 15.51
N ILE A 22 -14.06 4.64 16.44
CA ILE A 22 -12.90 5.04 17.20
C ILE A 22 -13.28 5.25 18.66
N THR A 23 -12.31 5.02 19.53
CA THR A 23 -12.45 5.21 20.98
C THR A 23 -11.18 5.88 21.50
N GLN A 24 -11.34 6.92 22.30
CA GLN A 24 -10.21 7.56 22.95
C GLN A 24 -9.75 6.75 24.15
N ASN A 25 -8.44 6.64 24.32
CA ASN A 25 -7.82 6.01 25.48
C ASN A 25 -6.49 6.70 25.79
N PRO A 26 -5.76 6.30 26.86
CA PRO A 26 -4.52 7.00 27.25
C PRO A 26 -3.42 7.03 26.20
N TYR A 27 -3.47 6.11 25.24
CA TYR A 27 -2.45 6.01 24.18
C TYR A 27 -2.88 6.73 22.90
N GLY A 28 -4.08 7.30 22.85
CA GLY A 28 -4.64 7.94 21.66
C GLY A 28 -5.99 7.37 21.32
N TYR A 29 -6.21 7.12 20.04
CA TYR A 29 -7.47 6.55 19.57
C TYR A 29 -7.27 5.14 19.06
N THR A 30 -8.22 4.26 19.35
CA THR A 30 -8.25 2.87 18.87
C THR A 30 -9.59 2.60 18.21
N GLY A 31 -9.74 1.43 17.59
CA GLY A 31 -10.98 1.00 16.98
C GLY A 31 -10.77 0.39 15.61
N ALA A 32 -11.84 -0.12 15.03
CA ALA A 32 -11.78 -0.85 13.77
C ALA A 32 -11.26 0.02 12.61
N ALA A 33 -11.65 1.30 12.58
CA ALA A 33 -11.18 2.20 11.54
C ALA A 33 -9.68 2.47 11.65
N VAL A 34 -9.18 2.63 12.87
CA VAL A 34 -7.74 2.83 13.12
C VAL A 34 -6.96 1.58 12.71
N ASP A 35 -7.47 0.40 13.06
CA ASP A 35 -6.84 -0.87 12.71
C ASP A 35 -6.75 -1.04 11.19
N ARG A 36 -7.83 -0.73 10.48
CA ARG A 36 -7.82 -0.82 9.01
C ARG A 36 -6.83 0.15 8.39
N LEU A 37 -6.76 1.37 8.91
CA LEU A 37 -5.79 2.35 8.42
C LEU A 37 -4.36 1.84 8.64
N GLY A 38 -4.09 1.27 9.81
CA GLY A 38 -2.78 0.69 10.10
C GLY A 38 -2.42 -0.44 9.15
N VAL A 39 -3.35 -1.34 8.88
CA VAL A 39 -3.14 -2.43 7.92
C VAL A 39 -2.88 -1.88 6.52
N PHE A 40 -3.63 -0.86 6.10
CA PHE A 40 -3.42 -0.23 4.81
C PHE A 40 -2.01 0.37 4.70
N GLU A 41 -1.58 1.06 5.76
CA GLU A 41 -0.24 1.66 5.80
C GLU A 41 0.85 0.58 5.77
N ASP A 42 0.63 -0.53 6.47
CA ASP A 42 1.55 -1.67 6.43
C ASP A 42 1.69 -2.23 5.01
N VAL A 43 0.57 -2.42 4.32
CA VAL A 43 0.58 -2.91 2.93
C VAL A 43 1.32 -1.94 2.02
N PHE A 44 1.09 -0.65 2.18
CA PHE A 44 1.76 0.37 1.38
C PHE A 44 3.28 0.33 1.60
N GLU A 45 3.71 0.27 2.85
CA GLU A 45 5.13 0.17 3.19
C GLU A 45 5.76 -1.13 2.67
N ASP A 46 5.02 -2.24 2.79
CA ASP A 46 5.49 -3.54 2.29
C ASP A 46 5.66 -3.52 0.77
N LEU A 47 4.76 -2.86 0.04
CA LEU A 47 4.90 -2.73 -1.41
C LEU A 47 6.17 -1.97 -1.78
N ILE A 48 6.48 -0.89 -1.08
CA ILE A 48 7.69 -0.12 -1.33
C ILE A 48 8.93 -0.96 -1.03
N ALA A 49 8.95 -1.64 0.11
CA ALA A 49 10.06 -2.51 0.49
C ALA A 49 10.24 -3.67 -0.50
N ALA A 50 9.12 -4.24 -0.98
CA ALA A 50 9.17 -5.32 -1.97
C ALA A 50 9.78 -4.85 -3.28
N GLN A 51 9.49 -3.62 -3.72
CA GLN A 51 10.07 -3.09 -4.95
C GLN A 51 11.60 -2.97 -4.85
N GLU A 52 12.10 -2.54 -3.72
CA GLU A 52 13.54 -2.45 -3.49
C GLU A 52 14.18 -3.85 -3.50
N ARG A 53 13.55 -4.80 -2.84
CA ARG A 53 14.03 -6.18 -2.78
C ARG A 53 14.01 -6.83 -4.16
N LEU A 54 12.93 -6.64 -4.92
CA LEU A 54 12.82 -7.19 -6.28
C LEU A 54 13.84 -6.58 -7.21
N ALA A 55 14.10 -5.28 -7.11
CA ALA A 55 15.10 -4.61 -7.92
C ALA A 55 16.50 -5.19 -7.65
N ALA A 56 16.83 -5.45 -6.37
CA ALA A 56 18.10 -6.04 -5.99
C ALA A 56 18.23 -7.47 -6.52
N GLN A 57 17.18 -8.28 -6.41
CA GLN A 57 17.17 -9.65 -6.92
C GLN A 57 17.33 -9.69 -8.45
N LEU A 58 16.66 -8.79 -9.14
CA LEU A 58 16.75 -8.70 -10.61
C LEU A 58 18.15 -8.30 -11.03
N GLU A 59 18.77 -7.34 -10.32
CA GLU A 59 20.13 -6.93 -10.62
C GLU A 59 21.12 -8.10 -10.42
N GLU A 60 20.93 -8.86 -9.34
CA GLU A 60 21.77 -10.03 -9.09
C GLU A 60 21.67 -11.05 -10.24
N LEU A 61 20.46 -11.33 -10.71
CA LEU A 61 20.25 -12.24 -11.83
C LEU A 61 20.86 -11.68 -13.12
N ARG A 62 20.77 -10.38 -13.33
CA ARG A 62 21.37 -9.72 -14.50
C ARG A 62 22.88 -9.87 -14.49
N LEU A 63 23.50 -9.67 -13.33
CA LEU A 63 24.95 -9.85 -13.18
C LEU A 63 25.40 -11.29 -13.41
N GLN A 64 24.52 -12.26 -13.13
CA GLN A 64 24.77 -13.67 -13.38
C GLN A 64 24.46 -14.09 -14.83
N GLY A 65 24.00 -13.16 -15.66
CA GLY A 65 23.61 -13.48 -17.04
C GLY A 65 22.33 -14.24 -17.17
N LYS A 66 21.45 -14.19 -16.16
CA LYS A 66 20.23 -15.01 -16.12
C LYS A 66 18.97 -14.22 -16.50
N THR A 67 19.10 -13.27 -17.43
CA THR A 67 17.96 -12.42 -17.83
C THR A 67 16.89 -13.17 -18.63
N LYS A 68 17.20 -14.37 -19.12
CA LYS A 68 16.24 -15.19 -19.86
C LYS A 68 15.64 -16.31 -19.01
N SER A 69 15.98 -16.35 -17.71
CA SER A 69 15.48 -17.39 -16.82
C SER A 69 14.02 -17.19 -16.47
N TYR A 70 13.35 -18.26 -16.12
CA TYR A 70 11.97 -18.20 -15.61
C TYR A 70 11.89 -17.32 -14.36
N GLN A 71 12.86 -17.48 -13.47
CA GLN A 71 12.92 -16.69 -12.23
C GLN A 71 13.00 -15.19 -12.51
N PHE A 72 13.84 -14.78 -13.47
CA PHE A 72 13.95 -13.36 -13.84
C PHE A 72 12.60 -12.83 -14.33
N ARG A 73 11.93 -13.57 -15.20
CA ARG A 73 10.63 -13.14 -15.73
C ARG A 73 9.55 -13.07 -14.66
N GLU A 74 9.55 -14.02 -13.72
CA GLU A 74 8.60 -14.02 -12.63
C GLU A 74 8.80 -12.80 -11.72
N LEU A 75 10.04 -12.48 -11.36
CA LEU A 75 10.33 -11.31 -10.54
C LEU A 75 10.01 -10.00 -11.26
N MET A 76 10.27 -9.94 -12.56
CA MET A 76 9.87 -8.78 -13.38
C MET A 76 8.36 -8.59 -13.37
N GLY A 77 7.59 -9.69 -13.48
CA GLY A 77 6.15 -9.64 -13.42
C GLY A 77 5.64 -9.11 -12.08
N LYS A 78 6.20 -9.60 -10.99
CA LYS A 78 5.84 -9.11 -9.64
C LYS A 78 6.15 -7.63 -9.49
N LYS A 79 7.32 -7.21 -9.95
CA LYS A 79 7.73 -5.81 -9.87
C LYS A 79 6.78 -4.92 -10.67
N LEU A 80 6.35 -5.37 -11.84
CA LEU A 80 5.41 -4.63 -12.69
C LEU A 80 4.05 -4.48 -12.00
N VAL A 81 3.52 -5.56 -11.43
CA VAL A 81 2.24 -5.52 -10.71
C VAL A 81 2.32 -4.53 -9.55
N ASN A 82 3.39 -4.59 -8.75
CA ASN A 82 3.56 -3.68 -7.62
C ASN A 82 3.69 -2.22 -8.09
N SER A 83 4.41 -1.99 -9.20
CA SER A 83 4.53 -0.66 -9.79
C SER A 83 3.18 -0.10 -10.21
N ASN A 84 2.33 -0.95 -10.79
CA ASN A 84 0.99 -0.54 -11.20
C ASN A 84 0.12 -0.17 -10.01
N VAL A 85 0.18 -0.95 -8.93
CA VAL A 85 -0.57 -0.63 -7.71
C VAL A 85 -0.11 0.68 -7.11
N LEU A 86 1.20 0.88 -6.98
CA LEU A 86 1.76 2.12 -6.42
C LEU A 86 1.42 3.32 -7.30
N SER A 87 1.46 3.17 -8.61
CA SER A 87 1.09 4.22 -9.56
C SER A 87 -0.38 4.60 -9.41
N LEU A 88 -1.26 3.62 -9.26
CA LEU A 88 -2.67 3.87 -9.06
C LEU A 88 -2.92 4.64 -7.76
N LEU A 89 -2.28 4.22 -6.66
CA LEU A 89 -2.41 4.92 -5.38
C LEU A 89 -1.92 6.37 -5.50
N ARG A 90 -0.85 6.59 -6.24
CA ARG A 90 -0.30 7.94 -6.45
C ARG A 90 -1.29 8.85 -7.17
N THR A 91 -2.08 8.33 -8.10
CA THR A 91 -3.09 9.13 -8.78
C THR A 91 -4.17 9.64 -7.83
N TYR A 92 -4.34 8.96 -6.70
CA TYR A 92 -5.25 9.39 -5.63
C TYR A 92 -4.55 10.23 -4.56
N GLY A 93 -3.28 10.52 -4.73
CA GLY A 93 -2.52 11.33 -3.80
C GLY A 93 -1.84 10.55 -2.68
N ILE A 94 -1.79 9.23 -2.78
CA ILE A 94 -1.16 8.38 -1.76
C ILE A 94 0.27 8.07 -2.21
N GLN A 95 1.23 8.62 -1.47
CA GLN A 95 2.64 8.38 -1.76
C GLN A 95 3.51 8.64 -0.53
#